data_df941230a5c0af4bc1c04dde8e246a97
#
_entry.id   df941230a5c0af4bc1c04dde8e246a97
#
_cell.length_a   1.000
_cell.length_b   1.000
_cell.length_c   1.000
_cell.angle_alpha   90.00
_cell.angle_beta   90.00
_cell.angle_gamma   90.00
#
_symmetry.space_group_name_H-M   'P 1'
#
loop_
_entity.id
_entity.type
_entity.pdbx_description
1 polymer ?
#
loop_
_entity_poly.entity_id
_entity_poly.type
_entity_poly.pdbx_seq_one_letter_code
_entity_poly.pdbx_strand_id
1 'polypeptide(L)'
;MNSIIAILGDQLNYNISSLKNYDKAKDIILMCEVFEECSTPKHHKKKIAFTLSSMRHFADELKKSGFNILYVKIDDQENTNSFKSEILRCCKKYSISKVTVTHPGEYRVLQSLNSLTKEGINLHIIEDDRFLCSIGEFRDFAKGKKSLLMESFYRQMRIKYDILMDGKKPIGGRWNYDSDNRKPPIKGLKIPNYYQNQPDEITKTVMALVNDKFSNHFGDMEPFYFAVRREQALLLLK
;
A
#
# COMPACT_ATOMS: atom_id res chain seq x y z
N MET A 1 18.38 20.27 0.28
CA MET A 1 17.61 19.04 0.04
C MET A 1 17.30 18.96 -1.44
N ASN A 2 17.38 17.77 -2.07
CA ASN A 2 17.34 17.66 -3.54
C ASN A 2 16.06 17.04 -4.06
N SER A 3 15.42 16.13 -3.31
CA SER A 3 14.16 15.53 -3.73
C SER A 3 13.23 15.18 -2.58
N ILE A 4 11.95 15.07 -2.89
CA ILE A 4 10.92 14.48 -2.03
C ILE A 4 10.63 13.09 -2.53
N ILE A 5 10.62 12.10 -1.62
CA ILE A 5 10.13 10.76 -1.89
C ILE A 5 8.79 10.61 -1.21
N ALA A 6 7.71 10.56 -1.99
CA ALA A 6 6.37 10.38 -1.46
C ALA A 6 6.06 8.88 -1.30
N ILE A 7 5.64 8.46 -0.10
CA ILE A 7 5.19 7.10 0.21
C ILE A 7 3.70 7.14 0.53
N LEU A 8 2.90 6.39 -0.22
CA LEU A 8 1.46 6.28 -0.03
C LEU A 8 1.10 5.23 1.03
N GLY A 9 -0.12 5.28 1.54
CA GLY A 9 -0.58 4.42 2.63
C GLY A 9 -0.61 2.91 2.33
N ASP A 10 -0.60 2.52 1.06
CA ASP A 10 -0.51 1.13 0.58
C ASP A 10 0.93 0.70 0.21
N GLN A 11 1.92 1.57 0.43
CA GLN A 11 3.31 1.38 0.03
C GLN A 11 4.28 1.19 1.20
N LEU A 12 3.79 0.75 2.35
CA LEU A 12 4.55 0.66 3.60
C LEU A 12 5.53 -0.53 3.60
N ASN A 13 6.63 -0.39 2.87
CA ASN A 13 7.66 -1.40 2.75
C ASN A 13 9.05 -0.75 2.62
N TYR A 14 10.05 -1.21 3.39
CA TYR A 14 11.44 -0.72 3.30
C TYR A 14 12.07 -0.90 1.91
N ASN A 15 11.62 -1.91 1.18
CA ASN A 15 12.12 -2.22 -0.17
C ASN A 15 11.27 -1.60 -1.29
N ILE A 16 10.38 -0.66 -0.96
CA ILE A 16 9.57 0.01 -1.99
C ILE A 16 10.47 0.70 -3.02
N SER A 17 10.10 0.61 -4.28
CA SER A 17 10.94 1.06 -5.42
C SER A 17 11.46 2.50 -5.27
N SER A 18 10.63 3.39 -4.74
CA SER A 18 10.99 4.80 -4.52
C SER A 18 12.06 5.02 -3.44
N LEU A 19 12.24 4.07 -2.51
CA LEU A 19 13.27 4.17 -1.47
C LEU A 19 14.63 3.60 -1.88
N LYS A 20 14.74 2.83 -2.98
CA LYS A 20 15.98 2.16 -3.37
C LYS A 20 17.17 3.11 -3.57
N ASN A 21 16.91 4.33 -4.03
CA ASN A 21 17.94 5.34 -4.30
C ASN A 21 17.86 6.53 -3.32
N TYR A 22 17.32 6.30 -2.12
CA TYR A 22 17.23 7.33 -1.09
C TYR A 22 18.60 7.75 -0.59
N ASP A 23 18.88 9.06 -0.61
CA ASP A 23 20.09 9.66 -0.04
C ASP A 23 19.74 10.42 1.25
N LYS A 24 20.22 9.91 2.39
CA LYS A 24 19.96 10.50 3.73
C LYS A 24 20.36 11.97 3.86
N ALA A 25 21.38 12.39 3.12
CA ALA A 25 21.90 13.76 3.18
C ALA A 25 21.08 14.74 2.33
N LYS A 26 20.35 14.23 1.34
CA LYS A 26 19.74 15.07 0.29
C LYS A 26 18.24 14.96 0.16
N ASP A 27 17.64 13.86 0.60
CA ASP A 27 16.24 13.57 0.32
C ASP A 27 15.37 13.65 1.58
N ILE A 28 14.09 13.97 1.38
CA ILE A 28 13.06 13.93 2.42
C ILE A 28 12.01 12.89 2.00
N ILE A 29 11.64 12.02 2.92
CA ILE A 29 10.48 11.16 2.76
C ILE A 29 9.25 11.93 3.23
N LEU A 30 8.25 12.05 2.36
CA LEU A 30 6.94 12.60 2.70
C LEU A 30 5.94 11.45 2.86
N MET A 31 5.30 11.38 4.01
CA MET A 31 4.13 10.56 4.26
C MET A 31 3.04 11.47 4.83
N CYS A 32 1.85 11.42 4.25
CA CYS A 32 0.74 12.26 4.71
C CYS A 32 -0.58 11.46 4.79
N GLU A 33 -1.28 11.68 5.88
CA GLU A 33 -2.67 11.25 6.05
C GLU A 33 -3.54 12.32 5.41
N VAL A 34 -4.39 11.93 4.44
CA VAL A 34 -5.25 12.89 3.72
C VAL A 34 -6.70 12.47 3.77
N PHE A 35 -7.59 13.44 3.97
CA PHE A 35 -9.02 13.20 4.10
C PHE A 35 -9.63 12.61 2.82
N GLU A 36 -9.13 13.02 1.66
CA GLU A 36 -9.59 12.54 0.36
C GLU A 36 -9.52 11.02 0.25
N GLU A 37 -8.40 10.40 0.67
CA GLU A 37 -8.22 8.95 0.60
C GLU A 37 -9.07 8.17 1.60
N CYS A 38 -9.50 8.80 2.67
CA CYS A 38 -10.37 8.17 3.66
C CYS A 38 -11.85 8.22 3.26
N SER A 39 -12.23 9.20 2.44
CA SER A 39 -13.62 9.57 2.19
C SER A 39 -14.11 9.35 0.76
N THR A 40 -13.22 9.09 -0.19
CA THR A 40 -13.57 8.94 -1.61
C THR A 40 -13.00 7.65 -2.21
N PRO A 41 -13.78 6.56 -2.24
CA PRO A 41 -15.11 6.36 -1.63
C PRO A 41 -15.07 6.31 -0.09
N LYS A 42 -16.23 6.42 0.57
CA LYS A 42 -16.30 6.24 2.02
C LYS A 42 -15.85 4.84 2.42
N HIS A 43 -14.84 4.77 3.26
CA HIS A 43 -14.31 3.51 3.77
C HIS A 43 -14.91 3.14 5.13
N HIS A 44 -14.91 1.86 5.47
CA HIS A 44 -15.23 1.37 6.80
C HIS A 44 -14.25 1.94 7.83
N LYS A 45 -14.74 2.35 9.01
CA LYS A 45 -13.90 2.95 10.08
C LYS A 45 -12.67 2.12 10.42
N LYS A 46 -12.79 0.79 10.52
CA LYS A 46 -11.64 -0.10 10.76
C LYS A 46 -10.59 -0.04 9.67
N LYS A 47 -10.98 0.11 8.40
CA LYS A 47 -10.01 0.24 7.29
C LYS A 47 -9.21 1.52 7.43
N ILE A 48 -9.87 2.63 7.75
CA ILE A 48 -9.21 3.92 7.98
C ILE A 48 -8.23 3.79 9.15
N ALA A 49 -8.71 3.28 10.30
CA ALA A 49 -7.89 3.10 11.49
C ALA A 49 -6.69 2.17 11.23
N PHE A 50 -6.90 1.07 10.50
CA PHE A 50 -5.82 0.16 10.11
C PHE A 50 -4.76 0.86 9.27
N THR A 51 -5.17 1.58 8.22
CA THR A 51 -4.24 2.26 7.31
C THR A 51 -3.46 3.36 8.05
N LEU A 52 -4.14 4.24 8.78
CA LEU A 52 -3.47 5.34 9.50
C LEU A 52 -2.55 4.83 10.61
N SER A 53 -2.96 3.78 11.35
CA SER A 53 -2.10 3.16 12.36
C SER A 53 -0.85 2.57 11.73
N SER A 54 -1.00 1.83 10.63
CA SER A 54 0.14 1.24 9.92
C SER A 54 1.08 2.30 9.37
N MET A 55 0.56 3.41 8.84
CA MET A 55 1.37 4.55 8.36
C MET A 55 2.17 5.18 9.51
N ARG A 56 1.55 5.42 10.68
CA ARG A 56 2.23 6.03 11.84
C ARG A 56 3.34 5.12 12.36
N HIS A 57 3.08 3.82 12.48
CA HIS A 57 4.11 2.84 12.88
C HIS A 57 5.27 2.79 11.88
N PHE A 58 4.97 2.71 10.60
CA PHE A 58 6.02 2.65 9.58
C PHE A 58 6.87 3.93 9.54
N ALA A 59 6.25 5.10 9.70
CA ALA A 59 6.97 6.37 9.79
C ALA A 59 7.90 6.40 11.03
N ASP A 60 7.43 5.92 12.18
CA ASP A 60 8.25 5.81 13.39
C ASP A 60 9.43 4.84 13.22
N GLU A 61 9.21 3.71 12.57
CA GLU A 61 10.26 2.73 12.26
C GLU A 61 11.32 3.33 11.32
N LEU A 62 10.90 4.01 10.25
CA LEU A 62 11.81 4.70 9.34
C LEU A 62 12.62 5.79 10.07
N LYS A 63 11.97 6.58 10.93
CA LYS A 63 12.63 7.62 11.73
C LYS A 63 13.68 7.03 12.67
N LYS A 64 13.35 5.94 13.37
CA LYS A 64 14.29 5.20 14.23
C LYS A 64 15.47 4.62 13.45
N SER A 65 15.25 4.27 12.17
CA SER A 65 16.30 3.79 11.26
C SER A 65 17.11 4.92 10.63
N GLY A 66 16.88 6.17 11.06
CA GLY A 66 17.65 7.36 10.65
C GLY A 66 17.27 7.90 9.28
N PHE A 67 16.07 7.62 8.79
CA PHE A 67 15.52 8.29 7.61
C PHE A 67 15.02 9.70 7.96
N ASN A 68 15.18 10.64 7.03
CA ASN A 68 14.64 12.00 7.16
C ASN A 68 13.17 12.00 6.69
N ILE A 69 12.24 12.04 7.65
CA ILE A 69 10.81 11.91 7.38
C ILE A 69 10.07 13.18 7.78
N LEU A 70 9.23 13.63 6.86
CA LEU A 70 8.13 14.55 7.11
C LEU A 70 6.83 13.75 7.13
N TYR A 71 6.25 13.59 8.31
CA TYR A 71 4.95 12.94 8.49
C TYR A 71 3.88 13.99 8.79
N VAL A 72 2.85 14.05 7.97
CA VAL A 72 1.72 14.98 8.12
C VAL A 72 0.50 14.19 8.57
N LYS A 73 0.00 14.48 9.77
CA LYS A 73 -1.20 13.82 10.31
C LYS A 73 -2.46 14.46 9.74
N ILE A 74 -3.55 13.71 9.74
CA ILE A 74 -4.86 14.18 9.22
C ILE A 74 -5.46 15.32 10.07
N ASP A 75 -5.05 15.44 11.32
CA ASP A 75 -5.47 16.48 12.26
C ASP A 75 -4.48 17.65 12.37
N ASP A 76 -3.39 17.64 11.60
CA ASP A 76 -2.48 18.78 11.51
C ASP A 76 -3.19 20.00 10.90
N GLN A 77 -3.05 21.17 11.50
CA GLN A 77 -3.72 22.40 11.07
C GLN A 77 -3.37 22.82 9.64
N GLU A 78 -2.15 22.49 9.18
CA GLU A 78 -1.67 22.81 7.84
C GLU A 78 -1.98 21.71 6.81
N ASN A 79 -2.65 20.62 7.20
CA ASN A 79 -2.97 19.53 6.29
C ASN A 79 -3.95 20.00 5.20
N THR A 80 -3.57 19.82 3.95
CA THR A 80 -4.33 20.29 2.77
C THR A 80 -5.31 19.26 2.23
N ASN A 81 -5.47 18.14 2.91
CA ASN A 81 -6.44 17.07 2.67
C ASN A 81 -6.30 16.27 1.36
N SER A 82 -5.28 16.52 0.53
CA SER A 82 -5.00 15.73 -0.67
C SER A 82 -3.50 15.49 -0.86
N PHE A 83 -3.13 14.37 -1.48
CA PHE A 83 -1.72 14.07 -1.78
C PHE A 83 -1.06 15.14 -2.66
N LYS A 84 -1.77 15.56 -3.72
CA LYS A 84 -1.25 16.60 -4.62
C LYS A 84 -0.91 17.87 -3.86
N SER A 85 -1.83 18.36 -3.06
CA SER A 85 -1.66 19.62 -2.35
C SER A 85 -0.59 19.54 -1.28
N GLU A 86 -0.48 18.39 -0.56
CA GLU A 86 0.60 18.19 0.41
C GLU A 86 1.98 18.14 -0.25
N ILE A 87 2.10 17.46 -1.39
CA ILE A 87 3.35 17.44 -2.16
C ILE A 87 3.74 18.86 -2.59
N LEU A 88 2.80 19.64 -3.14
CA LEU A 88 3.04 21.03 -3.55
C LEU A 88 3.44 21.91 -2.36
N ARG A 89 2.75 21.78 -1.21
CA ARG A 89 3.08 22.50 0.02
C ARG A 89 4.52 22.19 0.48
N CYS A 90 4.90 20.92 0.47
CA CYS A 90 6.25 20.48 0.83
C CYS A 90 7.29 20.97 -0.17
N CYS A 91 7.03 20.86 -1.47
CA CYS A 91 7.91 21.38 -2.51
C CYS A 91 8.19 22.87 -2.32
N LYS A 92 7.15 23.66 -2.06
CA LYS A 92 7.28 25.10 -1.78
C LYS A 92 8.07 25.36 -0.50
N LYS A 93 7.74 24.67 0.60
CA LYS A 93 8.39 24.87 1.91
C LYS A 93 9.90 24.62 1.88
N TYR A 94 10.33 23.60 1.14
CA TYR A 94 11.74 23.19 1.07
C TYR A 94 12.45 23.65 -0.20
N SER A 95 11.78 24.41 -1.08
CA SER A 95 12.31 24.85 -2.39
C SER A 95 12.80 23.65 -3.24
N ILE A 96 12.01 22.57 -3.27
CA ILE A 96 12.31 21.33 -4.02
C ILE A 96 11.32 21.21 -5.15
N SER A 97 11.81 20.87 -6.36
CA SER A 97 10.97 20.62 -7.53
C SER A 97 10.97 19.15 -7.99
N LYS A 98 11.85 18.31 -7.43
CA LYS A 98 11.94 16.89 -7.79
C LYS A 98 11.15 16.04 -6.81
N VAL A 99 10.21 15.23 -7.33
CA VAL A 99 9.38 14.31 -6.55
C VAL A 99 9.48 12.91 -7.15
N THR A 100 9.75 11.92 -6.30
CA THR A 100 9.78 10.52 -6.67
C THR A 100 8.69 9.78 -5.92
N VAL A 101 7.94 8.93 -6.61
CA VAL A 101 6.88 8.08 -6.04
C VAL A 101 6.87 6.71 -6.71
N THR A 102 6.57 5.66 -5.97
CA THR A 102 6.26 4.36 -6.57
C THR A 102 4.88 4.43 -7.22
N HIS A 103 4.72 3.79 -8.38
CA HIS A 103 3.46 3.80 -9.13
C HIS A 103 2.28 3.46 -8.22
N PRO A 104 1.26 4.33 -8.09
CA PRO A 104 0.13 4.09 -7.21
C PRO A 104 -0.77 2.98 -7.76
N GLY A 105 -1.43 2.25 -6.86
CA GLY A 105 -2.37 1.19 -7.22
C GLY A 105 -3.70 1.70 -7.79
N GLU A 106 -4.03 2.98 -7.57
CA GLU A 106 -5.28 3.60 -8.03
C GLU A 106 -5.06 4.56 -9.20
N TYR A 107 -5.89 4.40 -10.25
CA TYR A 107 -5.84 5.27 -11.42
C TYR A 107 -6.14 6.75 -11.07
N ARG A 108 -7.05 7.02 -10.16
CA ARG A 108 -7.39 8.37 -9.68
C ARG A 108 -6.17 9.06 -9.07
N VAL A 109 -5.44 8.35 -8.21
CA VAL A 109 -4.22 8.85 -7.58
C VAL A 109 -3.13 9.09 -8.62
N LEU A 110 -2.98 8.17 -9.59
CA LEU A 110 -2.04 8.34 -10.70
C LEU A 110 -2.32 9.61 -11.51
N GLN A 111 -3.58 9.89 -11.84
CA GLN A 111 -3.97 11.10 -12.56
C GLN A 111 -3.70 12.37 -11.75
N SER A 112 -4.00 12.33 -10.45
CA SER A 112 -3.71 13.43 -9.54
C SER A 112 -2.21 13.72 -9.46
N LEU A 113 -1.38 12.70 -9.30
CA LEU A 113 0.08 12.84 -9.27
C LEU A 113 0.62 13.37 -10.61
N ASN A 114 0.18 12.82 -11.74
CA ASN A 114 0.60 13.29 -13.07
C ASN A 114 0.30 14.79 -13.27
N SER A 115 -0.77 15.30 -12.66
CA SER A 115 -1.09 16.73 -12.77
C SER A 115 -0.06 17.65 -12.09
N LEU A 116 0.83 17.12 -11.21
CA LEU A 116 1.92 17.87 -10.60
C LEU A 116 2.92 18.42 -11.63
N THR A 117 3.06 17.76 -12.78
CA THR A 117 3.94 18.23 -13.86
C THR A 117 3.49 19.57 -14.43
N LYS A 118 2.17 19.85 -14.41
CA LYS A 118 1.60 21.14 -14.83
C LYS A 118 1.90 22.28 -13.86
N GLU A 119 2.28 21.92 -12.62
CA GLU A 119 2.68 22.86 -11.56
C GLU A 119 4.21 23.06 -11.50
N GLY A 120 4.94 22.58 -12.51
CA GLY A 120 6.40 22.71 -12.58
C GLY A 120 7.18 21.68 -11.77
N ILE A 121 6.53 20.62 -11.29
CA ILE A 121 7.19 19.55 -10.54
C ILE A 121 7.81 18.53 -11.50
N ASN A 122 9.09 18.23 -11.29
CA ASN A 122 9.79 17.14 -11.96
C ASN A 122 9.42 15.80 -11.28
N LEU A 123 8.34 15.19 -11.76
CA LEU A 123 7.76 13.97 -11.19
C LEU A 123 8.40 12.73 -11.80
N HIS A 124 8.93 11.85 -10.95
CA HIS A 124 9.43 10.53 -11.30
C HIS A 124 8.53 9.44 -10.70
N ILE A 125 7.75 8.76 -11.52
CA ILE A 125 6.96 7.59 -11.10
C ILE A 125 7.76 6.33 -11.44
N ILE A 126 8.18 5.59 -10.40
CA ILE A 126 8.94 4.35 -10.52
C ILE A 126 7.98 3.18 -10.48
N GLU A 127 8.19 2.17 -11.31
CA GLU A 127 7.35 0.96 -11.32
C GLU A 127 7.37 0.26 -9.96
N ASP A 128 6.21 -0.30 -9.58
CA ASP A 128 6.06 -1.04 -8.33
C ASP A 128 6.54 -2.48 -8.51
N ASP A 129 7.75 -2.76 -8.10
CA ASP A 129 8.39 -4.07 -8.21
C ASP A 129 7.97 -5.10 -7.15
N ARG A 130 6.99 -4.76 -6.32
CA ARG A 130 6.30 -5.74 -5.46
C ARG A 130 5.42 -6.70 -6.27
N PHE A 131 5.08 -6.31 -7.50
CA PHE A 131 4.33 -7.16 -8.44
C PHE A 131 5.28 -7.99 -9.30
N LEU A 132 4.98 -9.29 -9.45
CA LEU A 132 5.75 -10.20 -10.29
C LEU A 132 5.68 -9.87 -11.78
N CYS A 133 4.65 -9.16 -12.20
CA CYS A 133 4.45 -8.74 -13.58
C CYS A 133 4.41 -7.22 -13.66
N SER A 134 5.25 -6.65 -14.51
CA SER A 134 5.21 -5.23 -14.79
C SER A 134 3.96 -4.84 -15.61
N ILE A 135 3.60 -3.56 -15.58
CA ILE A 135 2.49 -3.04 -16.41
C ILE A 135 2.81 -3.24 -17.90
N GLY A 136 4.08 -3.07 -18.29
CA GLY A 136 4.55 -3.30 -19.65
C GLY A 136 4.37 -4.74 -20.09
N GLU A 137 4.84 -5.69 -19.28
CA GLU A 137 4.67 -7.13 -19.55
C GLU A 137 3.20 -7.56 -19.63
N PHE A 138 2.34 -7.04 -18.75
CA PHE A 138 0.92 -7.32 -18.84
C PHE A 138 0.29 -6.75 -20.11
N ARG A 139 0.70 -5.58 -20.55
CA ARG A 139 0.26 -4.97 -21.80
C ARG A 139 0.65 -5.84 -23.01
N ASP A 140 1.87 -6.37 -23.01
CA ASP A 140 2.34 -7.27 -24.07
C ASP A 140 1.57 -8.59 -24.05
N PHE A 141 1.30 -9.16 -22.87
CA PHE A 141 0.43 -10.32 -22.72
C PHE A 141 -0.98 -10.07 -23.27
N ALA A 142 -1.55 -8.91 -23.03
CA ALA A 142 -2.92 -8.54 -23.41
C ALA A 142 -3.06 -8.20 -24.92
N LYS A 143 -1.96 -7.83 -25.56
CA LYS A 143 -1.96 -7.36 -26.97
C LYS A 143 -2.60 -8.37 -27.91
N GLY A 144 -3.57 -7.91 -28.70
CA GLY A 144 -4.27 -8.69 -29.71
C GLY A 144 -5.25 -9.75 -29.17
N LYS A 145 -5.44 -9.87 -27.86
CA LYS A 145 -6.40 -10.82 -27.28
C LYS A 145 -7.79 -10.20 -27.17
N LYS A 146 -8.81 -10.94 -27.61
CA LYS A 146 -10.22 -10.55 -27.47
C LYS A 146 -10.74 -10.69 -26.04
N SER A 147 -10.17 -11.61 -25.26
CA SER A 147 -10.49 -11.80 -23.83
C SER A 147 -9.23 -12.12 -23.03
N LEU A 148 -9.20 -11.68 -21.79
CA LEU A 148 -8.10 -11.90 -20.86
C LEU A 148 -8.53 -12.96 -19.84
N LEU A 149 -7.98 -14.16 -19.98
CA LEU A 149 -8.24 -15.27 -19.04
C LEU A 149 -7.13 -15.28 -17.99
N MET A 150 -7.49 -15.11 -16.72
CA MET A 150 -6.57 -15.16 -15.59
C MET A 150 -5.78 -16.47 -15.54
N GLU A 151 -6.41 -17.59 -15.85
CA GLU A 151 -5.74 -18.89 -15.90
C GLU A 151 -4.57 -18.91 -16.89
N SER A 152 -4.72 -18.31 -18.07
CA SER A 152 -3.64 -18.27 -19.08
C SER A 152 -2.48 -17.38 -18.60
N PHE A 153 -2.80 -16.25 -17.97
CA PHE A 153 -1.80 -15.35 -17.38
C PHE A 153 -1.08 -16.01 -16.21
N TYR A 154 -1.81 -16.66 -15.30
CA TYR A 154 -1.29 -17.39 -14.16
C TYR A 154 -0.29 -18.49 -14.59
N ARG A 155 -0.62 -19.30 -15.61
CA ARG A 155 0.30 -20.32 -16.14
C ARG A 155 1.58 -19.69 -16.67
N GLN A 156 1.48 -18.60 -17.42
CA GLN A 156 2.64 -17.89 -17.95
C GLN A 156 3.56 -17.36 -16.81
N MET A 157 2.98 -16.78 -15.75
CA MET A 157 3.75 -16.32 -14.60
C MET A 157 4.43 -17.46 -13.85
N ARG A 158 3.75 -18.60 -13.65
CA ARG A 158 4.35 -19.78 -13.02
C ARG A 158 5.53 -20.31 -13.82
N ILE A 159 5.41 -20.41 -15.14
CA ILE A 159 6.50 -20.86 -16.01
C ILE A 159 7.66 -19.86 -15.95
N LYS A 160 7.38 -18.54 -16.04
CA LYS A 160 8.41 -17.50 -16.01
C LYS A 160 9.24 -17.52 -14.74
N TYR A 161 8.62 -17.71 -13.60
CA TYR A 161 9.26 -17.66 -12.29
C TYR A 161 9.56 -19.01 -11.68
N ASP A 162 9.34 -20.08 -12.40
CA ASP A 162 9.54 -21.48 -11.95
C ASP A 162 8.81 -21.80 -10.62
N ILE A 163 7.61 -21.22 -10.42
CA ILE A 163 6.85 -21.38 -9.20
C ILE A 163 5.95 -22.63 -9.31
N LEU A 164 6.16 -23.59 -8.39
CA LEU A 164 5.45 -24.87 -8.36
C LEU A 164 5.51 -25.62 -9.71
N MET A 165 6.67 -25.58 -10.35
CA MET A 165 6.95 -26.29 -11.58
C MET A 165 7.87 -27.50 -11.35
N ASP A 166 7.71 -28.52 -12.19
CA ASP A 166 8.62 -29.66 -12.35
C ASP A 166 8.99 -29.70 -13.84
N GLY A 167 10.12 -29.08 -14.17
CA GLY A 167 10.50 -28.79 -15.55
C GLY A 167 9.43 -27.94 -16.27
N LYS A 168 8.82 -28.49 -17.32
CA LYS A 168 7.76 -27.78 -18.08
C LYS A 168 6.33 -28.06 -17.59
N LYS A 169 6.16 -28.86 -16.54
CA LYS A 169 4.86 -29.26 -16.02
C LYS A 169 4.60 -28.70 -14.63
N PRO A 170 3.34 -28.43 -14.27
CA PRO A 170 3.01 -28.04 -12.91
C PRO A 170 3.21 -29.22 -11.94
N ILE A 171 3.73 -28.94 -10.74
CA ILE A 171 3.81 -29.93 -9.67
C ILE A 171 2.41 -30.53 -9.41
N GLY A 172 2.34 -31.86 -9.26
CA GLY A 172 1.08 -32.57 -9.11
C GLY A 172 0.28 -32.76 -10.41
N GLY A 173 0.84 -32.37 -11.57
CA GLY A 173 0.25 -32.61 -12.90
C GLY A 173 -0.96 -31.73 -13.24
N ARG A 174 -1.40 -30.85 -12.36
CA ARG A 174 -2.54 -29.95 -12.55
C ARG A 174 -2.16 -28.49 -12.39
N TRP A 175 -2.74 -27.62 -13.22
CA TRP A 175 -2.50 -26.18 -13.13
C TRP A 175 -3.27 -25.53 -11.99
N ASN A 176 -4.45 -26.03 -11.64
CA ASN A 176 -5.25 -25.57 -10.50
C ASN A 176 -6.03 -26.72 -9.86
N TYR A 177 -6.54 -26.49 -8.68
CA TYR A 177 -7.32 -27.42 -7.86
C TYR A 177 -8.69 -26.82 -7.48
N ASP A 178 -9.22 -25.88 -8.25
CA ASP A 178 -10.45 -25.14 -7.96
C ASP A 178 -11.68 -26.04 -7.80
N SER A 179 -11.71 -27.19 -8.52
CA SER A 179 -12.76 -28.18 -8.34
C SER A 179 -12.78 -28.77 -6.93
N ASP A 180 -11.62 -28.89 -6.30
CA ASP A 180 -11.52 -29.45 -4.95
C ASP A 180 -11.96 -28.42 -3.88
N ASN A 181 -11.82 -27.13 -4.15
CA ASN A 181 -12.26 -26.05 -3.26
C ASN A 181 -13.78 -25.88 -3.19
N ARG A 182 -14.52 -26.52 -4.11
CA ARG A 182 -16.00 -26.46 -4.15
C ARG A 182 -16.67 -27.54 -3.32
N LYS A 183 -15.92 -28.44 -2.71
CA LYS A 183 -16.45 -29.47 -1.82
C LYS A 183 -16.92 -28.85 -0.51
N PRO A 184 -18.00 -29.39 0.09
CA PRO A 184 -18.42 -28.92 1.42
C PRO A 184 -17.33 -29.22 2.46
N PRO A 185 -17.26 -28.43 3.55
CA PRO A 185 -16.31 -28.67 4.61
C PRO A 185 -16.53 -30.06 5.25
N ILE A 186 -15.44 -30.67 5.71
CA ILE A 186 -15.47 -31.97 6.39
C ILE A 186 -16.25 -31.79 7.71
N LYS A 187 -17.18 -32.73 8.00
CA LYS A 187 -17.93 -32.74 9.27
C LYS A 187 -16.93 -32.82 10.45
N GLY A 188 -17.04 -31.89 11.39
CA GLY A 188 -16.14 -31.80 12.54
C GLY A 188 -14.82 -31.05 12.31
N LEU A 189 -14.72 -30.29 11.21
CA LEU A 189 -13.60 -29.40 10.98
C LEU A 189 -13.40 -28.47 12.17
N LYS A 190 -12.24 -28.54 12.81
CA LYS A 190 -11.86 -27.62 13.87
C LYS A 190 -11.25 -26.36 13.25
N ILE A 191 -11.84 -25.22 13.54
CA ILE A 191 -11.29 -23.92 13.19
C ILE A 191 -10.16 -23.63 14.18
N PRO A 192 -8.91 -23.39 13.72
CA PRO A 192 -7.82 -23.05 14.63
C PRO A 192 -8.09 -21.70 15.31
N ASN A 193 -7.59 -21.55 16.52
CA ASN A 193 -7.55 -20.24 17.16
C ASN A 193 -6.62 -19.33 16.37
N TYR A 194 -7.06 -18.08 16.16
CA TYR A 194 -6.24 -17.07 15.50
C TYR A 194 -5.68 -16.09 16.54
N TYR A 195 -4.50 -15.59 16.28
CA TYR A 195 -3.86 -14.59 17.11
C TYR A 195 -4.61 -13.25 16.99
N GLN A 196 -4.91 -12.64 18.14
CA GLN A 196 -5.60 -11.34 18.21
C GLN A 196 -4.63 -10.27 18.68
N ASN A 197 -4.27 -9.36 17.77
CA ASN A 197 -3.47 -8.21 18.16
C ASN A 197 -4.28 -7.27 19.03
N GLN A 198 -3.68 -6.82 20.13
CA GLN A 198 -4.28 -5.76 20.93
C GLN A 198 -3.79 -4.40 20.45
N PRO A 199 -4.68 -3.39 20.31
CA PRO A 199 -4.28 -2.04 19.93
C PRO A 199 -3.31 -1.44 20.94
N ASP A 200 -2.17 -0.96 20.44
CA ASP A 200 -1.21 -0.17 21.21
C ASP A 200 -1.64 1.31 21.29
N GLU A 201 -0.86 2.15 21.97
CA GLU A 201 -1.24 3.56 22.21
C GLU A 201 -1.37 4.37 20.90
N ILE A 202 -0.53 4.11 19.89
CA ILE A 202 -0.65 4.77 18.57
C ILE A 202 -1.98 4.35 17.94
N THR A 203 -2.28 3.06 17.94
CA THR A 203 -3.51 2.53 17.36
C THR A 203 -4.76 3.03 18.09
N LYS A 204 -4.76 3.06 19.43
CA LYS A 204 -5.87 3.61 20.22
C LYS A 204 -6.12 5.09 19.92
N THR A 205 -5.05 5.88 19.81
CA THR A 205 -5.16 7.31 19.44
C THR A 205 -5.79 7.47 18.05
N VAL A 206 -5.38 6.63 17.06
CA VAL A 206 -5.97 6.65 15.73
C VAL A 206 -7.43 6.21 15.75
N MET A 207 -7.78 5.17 16.52
CA MET A 207 -9.17 4.70 16.65
C MET A 207 -10.09 5.81 17.19
N ALA A 208 -9.65 6.53 18.21
CA ALA A 208 -10.38 7.67 18.77
C ALA A 208 -10.54 8.80 17.73
N LEU A 209 -9.45 9.15 17.03
CA LEU A 209 -9.44 10.15 15.95
C LEU A 209 -10.43 9.78 14.82
N VAL A 210 -10.44 8.52 14.41
CA VAL A 210 -11.33 8.04 13.35
C VAL A 210 -12.79 8.05 13.77
N ASN A 211 -13.09 7.70 15.02
CA ASN A 211 -14.45 7.78 15.55
C ASN A 211 -14.98 9.22 15.58
N ASP A 212 -14.12 10.19 15.88
CA ASP A 212 -14.45 11.62 15.87
C ASP A 212 -14.62 12.16 14.44
N LYS A 213 -13.53 12.13 13.64
CA LYS A 213 -13.50 12.79 12.33
C LYS A 213 -14.32 12.08 11.24
N PHE A 214 -14.54 10.77 11.38
CA PHE A 214 -15.27 9.94 10.42
C PHE A 214 -16.53 9.32 11.01
N SER A 215 -17.19 10.04 11.91
CA SER A 215 -18.41 9.59 12.59
C SER A 215 -19.51 9.16 11.63
N ASN A 216 -19.59 9.79 10.44
CA ASN A 216 -20.56 9.50 9.38
C ASN A 216 -20.14 8.35 8.44
N HIS A 217 -19.00 7.67 8.68
CA HIS A 217 -18.58 6.49 7.97
C HIS A 217 -19.21 5.23 8.59
N PHE A 218 -19.37 4.19 7.78
CA PHE A 218 -20.02 2.95 8.20
C PHE A 218 -19.08 2.04 9.01
N GLY A 219 -19.71 1.14 9.77
CA GLY A 219 -19.07 0.07 10.51
C GLY A 219 -18.61 0.49 11.91
N ASP A 220 -18.48 -0.53 12.78
CA ASP A 220 -18.03 -0.37 14.16
C ASP A 220 -16.52 -0.42 14.26
N MET A 221 -15.94 0.33 15.19
CA MET A 221 -14.51 0.33 15.44
C MET A 221 -14.07 -0.92 16.21
N GLU A 222 -14.86 -1.37 17.15
CA GLU A 222 -14.57 -2.54 17.98
C GLU A 222 -15.24 -3.83 17.46
N PRO A 223 -14.66 -5.02 17.67
CA PRO A 223 -13.29 -5.25 18.13
C PRO A 223 -12.26 -4.94 17.01
N PHE A 224 -11.04 -4.53 17.38
CA PHE A 224 -9.96 -4.21 16.45
C PHE A 224 -8.74 -5.09 16.74
N TYR A 225 -8.50 -6.10 15.90
CA TYR A 225 -7.44 -7.11 16.08
C TYR A 225 -6.43 -7.13 14.90
N PHE A 226 -6.42 -6.10 14.07
CA PHE A 226 -5.57 -6.06 12.88
C PHE A 226 -4.09 -5.91 13.24
N ALA A 227 -3.23 -6.57 12.43
CA ALA A 227 -1.80 -6.38 12.50
C ALA A 227 -1.41 -5.06 11.82
N VAL A 228 -1.09 -4.06 12.60
CA VAL A 228 -0.70 -2.72 12.09
C VAL A 228 0.82 -2.58 11.89
N ARG A 229 1.60 -3.58 12.30
CA ARG A 229 3.05 -3.67 12.11
C ARG A 229 3.43 -4.97 11.42
N ARG A 230 4.55 -4.95 10.67
CA ARG A 230 5.05 -6.11 9.96
C ARG A 230 5.30 -7.32 10.87
N GLU A 231 5.86 -7.11 12.04
CA GLU A 231 6.11 -8.19 13.01
C GLU A 231 4.82 -8.88 13.48
N GLN A 232 3.74 -8.12 13.70
CA GLN A 232 2.43 -8.66 14.04
C GLN A 232 1.85 -9.49 12.86
N ALA A 233 1.99 -9.00 11.63
CA ALA A 233 1.56 -9.74 10.45
C ALA A 233 2.31 -11.06 10.26
N LEU A 234 3.63 -11.08 10.56
CA LEU A 234 4.43 -12.31 10.53
C LEU A 234 4.01 -13.32 11.61
N LEU A 235 3.54 -12.85 12.77
CA LEU A 235 2.98 -13.74 13.80
C LEU A 235 1.67 -14.38 13.37
N LEU A 236 0.84 -13.66 12.60
CA LEU A 236 -0.40 -14.20 12.05
C LEU A 236 -0.21 -15.25 10.96
N LEU A 237 0.98 -15.30 10.33
CA LEU A 237 1.31 -16.29 9.29
C LEU A 237 1.86 -17.60 9.85
N LYS A 238 2.17 -17.69 11.13
CA LYS A 238 2.66 -18.88 11.83
C LYS A 238 1.52 -19.72 12.37
#